data_7f5c4e685f60aa15299e0ba5e844b019
#
_entry.id   7f5c4e685f60aa15299e0ba5e844b019
#
_cell.length_a   1.000
_cell.length_b   1.000
_cell.length_c   1.000
_cell.angle_alpha   90.00
_cell.angle_beta   90.00
_cell.angle_gamma   90.00
#
_symmetry.space_group_name_H-M   'P 1'
#
loop_
_entity.id
_entity.type
_entity.pdbx_description
1 polymer ?
#
loop_
_entity_poly.entity_id
_entity_poly.type
_entity_poly.pdbx_seq_one_letter_code
_entity_poly.pdbx_strand_id
1 'polypeptide(L)'
;MNISHTALEVLLQKGNITGSLFPQYRFVREEDGLHRLGSGGFAIVYEMTDLPDQNRRLAMKVTEADRGTHTSFMEEVRGWQRLSRQSPYVMSIVDAAEWEGMWCILMERGDKILGRSDAGDMCVSREELLHRTGILQFAVQIGQALRVSHENGILHGDIKPENIYWNVERNCYQLSDFVSWESRSFTRGYAAPEIIAQGICVDTASKERGYTVTSDIYSYGMLLYVLLNRLRFPGTEGYYSSMRQYDPEYVFPAPVNSTEMLTRSIRKMCEWDPEKRYQTMEEILADLDRIMREDCL
;
A
#
# COMPACT_ATOMS: atom_id res chain seq x y z
N MET A 1 5.04 -25.28 2.84
CA MET A 1 3.71 -25.93 2.85
C MET A 1 2.69 -24.82 2.88
N ASN A 2 1.87 -24.67 1.84
CA ASN A 2 0.80 -23.67 1.91
C ASN A 2 -0.24 -24.18 2.90
N ILE A 3 -0.33 -23.54 4.07
CA ILE A 3 -1.44 -23.79 4.98
C ILE A 3 -2.70 -23.35 4.25
N SER A 4 -3.64 -24.28 4.02
CA SER A 4 -4.91 -23.90 3.43
C SER A 4 -5.60 -22.88 4.35
N HIS A 5 -6.32 -21.90 3.79
CA HIS A 5 -7.07 -20.91 4.58
C HIS A 5 -7.89 -21.56 5.70
N THR A 6 -8.47 -22.73 5.44
CA THR A 6 -9.25 -23.52 6.41
C THR A 6 -8.38 -24.00 7.58
N ALA A 7 -7.13 -24.42 7.33
CA ALA A 7 -6.23 -24.86 8.40
C ALA A 7 -5.79 -23.68 9.28
N LEU A 8 -5.53 -22.52 8.70
CA LEU A 8 -5.21 -21.29 9.42
C LEU A 8 -6.39 -20.87 10.33
N GLU A 9 -7.61 -20.87 9.80
CA GLU A 9 -8.81 -20.53 10.58
C GLU A 9 -9.03 -21.52 11.75
N VAL A 10 -8.81 -22.81 11.53
CA VAL A 10 -8.89 -23.83 12.60
C VAL A 10 -7.85 -23.59 13.68
N LEU A 11 -6.62 -23.22 13.30
CA LEU A 11 -5.57 -22.88 14.27
C LEU A 11 -5.92 -21.61 15.06
N LEU A 12 -6.40 -20.57 14.40
CA LEU A 12 -6.81 -19.32 15.04
C LEU A 12 -8.04 -19.50 15.96
N GLN A 13 -8.96 -20.40 15.60
CA GLN A 13 -10.12 -20.73 16.42
C GLN A 13 -9.78 -21.60 17.64
N LYS A 14 -8.86 -22.55 17.49
CA LYS A 14 -8.42 -23.45 18.56
C LYS A 14 -7.36 -22.84 19.45
N GLY A 15 -6.45 -22.06 18.86
CA GLY A 15 -5.39 -21.38 19.58
C GLY A 15 -5.91 -20.09 20.22
N ASN A 16 -5.64 -19.90 21.50
CA ASN A 16 -5.97 -18.65 22.19
C ASN A 16 -4.89 -17.61 21.91
N ILE A 17 -4.68 -17.29 20.60
CA ILE A 17 -3.67 -16.32 20.15
C ILE A 17 -3.84 -15.01 20.87
N THR A 18 -5.07 -14.56 21.03
CA THR A 18 -5.40 -13.33 21.74
C THR A 18 -5.14 -13.43 23.23
N GLY A 19 -5.40 -14.60 23.85
CA GLY A 19 -5.16 -14.78 25.28
C GLY A 19 -3.68 -14.86 25.67
N SER A 20 -2.81 -15.34 24.78
CA SER A 20 -1.38 -15.50 25.06
C SER A 20 -0.53 -14.31 24.57
N LEU A 21 -0.81 -13.78 23.37
CA LEU A 21 -0.01 -12.72 22.74
C LEU A 21 -0.64 -11.33 22.87
N PHE A 22 -1.95 -11.26 22.75
CA PHE A 22 -2.70 -10.00 22.72
C PHE A 22 -3.89 -10.06 23.70
N PRO A 23 -3.64 -10.11 25.02
CA PRO A 23 -4.67 -10.44 26.03
C PRO A 23 -5.85 -9.46 26.10
N GLN A 24 -5.66 -8.24 25.65
CA GLN A 24 -6.69 -7.20 25.63
C GLN A 24 -7.51 -7.15 24.34
N TYR A 25 -7.18 -7.96 23.33
CA TYR A 25 -7.86 -7.96 22.04
C TYR A 25 -8.58 -9.28 21.78
N ARG A 26 -9.67 -9.24 21.02
CA ARG A 26 -10.42 -10.42 20.59
C ARG A 26 -10.77 -10.32 19.12
N PHE A 27 -10.80 -11.48 18.46
CA PHE A 27 -11.37 -11.57 17.12
C PHE A 27 -12.87 -11.32 17.16
N VAL A 28 -13.35 -10.50 16.23
CA VAL A 28 -14.79 -10.40 15.97
C VAL A 28 -15.24 -11.70 15.33
N ARG A 29 -16.41 -12.22 15.76
CA ARG A 29 -16.96 -13.49 15.29
C ARG A 29 -18.28 -13.26 14.58
N GLU A 30 -18.48 -14.03 13.54
CA GLU A 30 -19.73 -14.20 12.82
C GLU A 30 -20.28 -15.62 13.03
N GLU A 31 -21.46 -15.92 12.48
CA GLU A 31 -22.09 -17.26 12.61
C GLU A 31 -21.18 -18.38 12.08
N ASP A 32 -20.47 -18.13 10.98
CA ASP A 32 -19.63 -19.11 10.29
C ASP A 32 -18.13 -19.08 10.68
N GLY A 33 -17.72 -18.21 11.64
CA GLY A 33 -16.32 -18.18 12.05
C GLY A 33 -15.78 -16.82 12.50
N LEU A 34 -14.55 -16.50 12.10
CA LEU A 34 -13.93 -15.20 12.39
C LEU A 34 -14.27 -14.19 11.30
N HIS A 35 -14.63 -12.96 11.71
CA HIS A 35 -14.91 -11.89 10.75
C HIS A 35 -13.67 -11.51 9.95
N ARG A 36 -13.68 -11.85 8.66
CA ARG A 36 -12.56 -11.62 7.75
C ARG A 36 -12.77 -10.33 6.96
N LEU A 37 -11.84 -9.40 7.11
CA LEU A 37 -11.82 -8.12 6.39
C LEU A 37 -11.25 -8.22 4.97
N GLY A 38 -10.49 -9.29 4.70
CA GLY A 38 -9.92 -9.53 3.38
C GLY A 38 -8.89 -10.64 3.37
N SER A 39 -8.56 -11.11 2.17
CA SER A 39 -7.49 -12.09 1.95
C SER A 39 -6.72 -11.75 0.68
N GLY A 40 -5.40 -11.94 0.71
CA GLY A 40 -4.50 -11.82 -0.43
C GLY A 40 -3.74 -13.12 -0.67
N GLY A 41 -2.83 -13.13 -1.63
CA GLY A 41 -2.04 -14.32 -1.96
C GLY A 41 -1.17 -14.85 -0.81
N PHE A 42 -0.87 -14.03 0.18
CA PHE A 42 0.08 -14.34 1.25
C PHE A 42 -0.40 -14.01 2.66
N ALA A 43 -1.54 -13.34 2.80
CA ALA A 43 -2.04 -12.90 4.10
C ALA A 43 -3.56 -12.92 4.18
N ILE A 44 -4.08 -13.09 5.40
CA ILE A 44 -5.49 -12.91 5.73
C ILE A 44 -5.59 -11.80 6.78
N VAL A 45 -6.59 -10.96 6.67
CA VAL A 45 -6.86 -9.86 7.60
C VAL A 45 -8.19 -10.10 8.30
N TYR A 46 -8.17 -10.11 9.62
CA TYR A 46 -9.33 -10.31 10.48
C TYR A 46 -9.67 -9.05 11.26
N GLU A 47 -10.94 -8.86 11.57
CA GLU A 47 -11.38 -7.81 12.47
C GLU A 47 -11.09 -8.15 13.92
N MET A 48 -10.61 -7.14 14.67
CA MET A 48 -10.31 -7.25 16.10
C MET A 48 -11.07 -6.22 16.89
N THR A 49 -11.43 -6.59 18.12
CA THR A 49 -12.04 -5.70 19.13
C THR A 49 -11.05 -5.47 20.26
N ASP A 50 -10.90 -4.23 20.67
CA ASP A 50 -10.21 -3.85 21.90
C ASP A 50 -11.17 -4.01 23.09
N LEU A 51 -10.84 -4.82 24.07
CA LEU A 51 -11.73 -5.10 25.20
C LEU A 51 -11.96 -3.86 26.12
N PRO A 52 -10.92 -3.05 26.40
CA PRO A 52 -11.07 -1.80 27.13
C PRO A 52 -11.87 -0.73 26.37
N ASP A 53 -11.68 -0.66 25.04
CA ASP A 53 -12.32 0.35 24.19
C ASP A 53 -12.97 -0.31 22.97
N GLN A 54 -14.20 -0.74 23.13
CA GLN A 54 -14.96 -1.44 22.09
C GLN A 54 -15.25 -0.59 20.84
N ASN A 55 -15.07 0.73 20.89
CA ASN A 55 -15.20 1.61 19.74
C ASN A 55 -13.95 1.66 18.88
N ARG A 56 -12.81 1.23 19.44
CA ARG A 56 -11.55 1.21 18.69
C ARG A 56 -11.54 0.11 17.64
N ARG A 57 -11.48 0.52 16.38
CA ARG A 57 -11.47 -0.39 15.22
C ARG A 57 -10.05 -0.89 14.95
N LEU A 58 -9.87 -2.20 14.99
CA LEU A 58 -8.59 -2.85 14.80
C LEU A 58 -8.68 -3.97 13.75
N ALA A 59 -7.53 -4.27 13.15
CA ALA A 59 -7.37 -5.35 12.21
C ALA A 59 -6.11 -6.16 12.55
N MET A 60 -6.17 -7.49 12.39
CA MET A 60 -5.01 -8.36 12.51
C MET A 60 -4.68 -8.97 11.16
N LYS A 61 -3.52 -8.62 10.63
CA LYS A 61 -2.94 -9.27 9.45
C LYS A 61 -2.14 -10.48 9.90
N VAL A 62 -2.45 -11.64 9.31
CA VAL A 62 -1.78 -12.91 9.59
C VAL A 62 -1.17 -13.43 8.30
N THR A 63 0.11 -13.79 8.33
CA THR A 63 0.86 -14.34 7.19
C THR A 63 1.79 -15.46 7.65
N GLU A 64 2.19 -16.37 6.74
CA GLU A 64 3.17 -17.41 7.06
C GLU A 64 4.56 -16.81 7.32
N ALA A 65 5.27 -17.37 8.31
CA ALA A 65 6.61 -16.91 8.72
C ALA A 65 7.75 -17.60 7.92
N ASP A 66 7.47 -18.11 6.72
CA ASP A 66 8.39 -18.95 5.95
C ASP A 66 9.50 -18.20 5.19
N ARG A 67 9.48 -16.86 5.21
CA ARG A 67 10.29 -16.04 4.31
C ARG A 67 11.28 -15.07 4.96
N GLY A 68 11.53 -15.24 6.24
CA GLY A 68 12.48 -14.39 6.93
C GLY A 68 12.78 -14.86 8.35
N THR A 69 13.68 -14.19 9.02
CA THR A 69 13.96 -14.43 10.43
C THR A 69 13.02 -13.61 11.30
N HIS A 70 12.74 -14.10 12.51
CA HIS A 70 12.01 -13.31 13.51
C HIS A 70 12.64 -11.91 13.72
N THR A 71 13.96 -11.82 13.65
CA THR A 71 14.68 -10.55 13.80
C THR A 71 14.35 -9.59 12.67
N SER A 72 14.39 -10.03 11.39
CA SER A 72 14.06 -9.18 10.24
C SER A 72 12.62 -8.71 10.29
N PHE A 73 11.66 -9.59 10.62
CA PHE A 73 10.27 -9.23 10.81
C PHE A 73 10.08 -8.14 11.88
N MET A 74 10.72 -8.30 13.04
CA MET A 74 10.60 -7.31 14.11
C MET A 74 11.29 -5.97 13.80
N GLU A 75 12.34 -5.98 12.98
CA GLU A 75 12.97 -4.75 12.49
C GLU A 75 12.05 -3.97 11.56
N GLU A 76 11.35 -4.65 10.66
CA GLU A 76 10.35 -4.04 9.79
C GLU A 76 9.19 -3.46 10.57
N VAL A 77 8.62 -4.23 11.49
CA VAL A 77 7.56 -3.76 12.38
C VAL A 77 7.99 -2.49 13.14
N ARG A 78 9.21 -2.47 13.70
CA ARG A 78 9.75 -1.29 14.37
C ARG A 78 9.95 -0.11 13.42
N GLY A 79 10.39 -0.38 12.20
CA GLY A 79 10.47 0.61 11.13
C GLY A 79 9.12 1.26 10.88
N TRP A 80 8.12 0.46 10.59
CA TRP A 80 6.76 0.93 10.33
C TRP A 80 6.16 1.66 11.55
N GLN A 81 6.31 1.14 12.77
CA GLN A 81 5.88 1.83 13.99
C GLN A 81 6.54 3.21 14.15
N ARG A 82 7.81 3.35 13.78
CA ARG A 82 8.51 4.63 13.79
C ARG A 82 7.90 5.60 12.79
N LEU A 83 7.59 5.16 11.57
CA LEU A 83 6.95 5.98 10.55
C LEU A 83 5.58 6.48 10.99
N SER A 84 4.75 5.59 11.56
CA SER A 84 3.39 5.95 11.98
C SER A 84 3.35 6.97 13.14
N ARG A 85 4.43 7.07 13.91
CA ARG A 85 4.59 8.13 14.94
C ARG A 85 4.98 9.48 14.34
N GLN A 86 5.61 9.48 13.15
CA GLN A 86 6.08 10.69 12.48
C GLN A 86 5.06 11.26 11.49
N SER A 87 4.14 10.44 11.00
CA SER A 87 3.13 10.86 10.03
C SER A 87 1.76 10.27 10.35
N PRO A 88 0.70 11.09 10.42
CA PRO A 88 -0.67 10.61 10.57
C PRO A 88 -1.17 9.85 9.33
N TYR A 89 -0.48 9.99 8.20
CA TYR A 89 -0.81 9.36 6.92
C TYR A 89 -0.16 7.98 6.74
N VAL A 90 0.55 7.48 7.75
CA VAL A 90 1.02 6.10 7.84
C VAL A 90 0.13 5.34 8.82
N MET A 91 -0.40 4.20 8.40
CA MET A 91 -1.24 3.36 9.26
C MET A 91 -0.49 2.91 10.50
N SER A 92 -1.11 3.01 11.66
CA SER A 92 -0.46 2.69 12.93
C SER A 92 -0.47 1.18 13.19
N ILE A 93 0.70 0.62 13.50
CA ILE A 93 0.83 -0.70 14.11
C ILE A 93 0.68 -0.56 15.62
N VAL A 94 -0.24 -1.34 16.18
CA VAL A 94 -0.49 -1.41 17.61
C VAL A 94 0.50 -2.37 18.26
N ASP A 95 0.60 -3.58 17.69
CA ASP A 95 1.48 -4.64 18.20
C ASP A 95 1.80 -5.66 17.10
N ALA A 96 2.80 -6.51 17.32
CA ALA A 96 3.12 -7.60 16.42
C ALA A 96 3.78 -8.75 17.17
N ALA A 97 3.56 -9.98 16.71
CA ALA A 97 4.15 -11.18 17.29
C ALA A 97 4.26 -12.30 16.25
N GLU A 98 5.14 -13.27 16.56
CA GLU A 98 5.16 -14.55 15.89
C GLU A 98 4.36 -15.58 16.71
N TRP A 99 3.50 -16.35 16.03
CA TRP A 99 2.72 -17.41 16.65
C TRP A 99 2.56 -18.61 15.72
N GLU A 100 2.98 -19.78 16.18
CA GLU A 100 2.84 -21.06 15.45
C GLU A 100 3.36 -20.98 14.00
N GLY A 101 4.50 -20.32 13.79
CA GLY A 101 5.07 -20.12 12.45
C GLY A 101 4.33 -19.10 11.59
N MET A 102 3.53 -18.23 12.19
CA MET A 102 2.83 -17.13 11.54
C MET A 102 3.27 -15.80 12.11
N TRP A 103 3.35 -14.80 11.27
CA TRP A 103 3.51 -13.41 11.69
C TRP A 103 2.15 -12.75 11.81
N CYS A 104 1.91 -12.16 12.97
CA CYS A 104 0.67 -11.49 13.33
C CYS A 104 0.97 -10.01 13.57
N ILE A 105 0.35 -9.13 12.79
CA ILE A 105 0.47 -7.68 12.93
C ILE A 105 -0.90 -7.12 13.29
N LEU A 106 -1.01 -6.54 14.49
CA LEU A 106 -2.20 -5.83 14.95
C LEU A 106 -2.06 -4.35 14.61
N MET A 107 -3.02 -3.80 13.88
CA MET A 107 -2.99 -2.43 13.38
C MET A 107 -4.34 -1.73 13.54
N GLU A 108 -4.37 -0.42 13.40
CA GLU A 108 -5.61 0.33 13.26
C GLU A 108 -6.39 -0.18 12.03
N ARG A 109 -7.72 -0.23 12.14
CA ARG A 109 -8.58 -0.57 11.00
C ARG A 109 -8.92 0.70 10.24
N GLY A 110 -8.62 0.72 8.96
CA GLY A 110 -9.14 1.71 8.01
C GLY A 110 -10.13 1.09 7.04
N ASP A 111 -10.93 1.91 6.38
CA ASP A 111 -11.79 1.49 5.29
C ASP A 111 -11.01 1.54 3.97
N LYS A 112 -11.11 0.50 3.16
CA LYS A 112 -10.45 0.46 1.84
C LYS A 112 -10.96 1.59 0.96
N ILE A 113 -10.06 2.30 0.30
CA ILE A 113 -10.45 3.37 -0.63
C ILE A 113 -11.02 2.85 -1.94
N LEU A 114 -10.59 1.67 -2.36
CA LEU A 114 -11.08 0.98 -3.55
C LEU A 114 -11.33 -0.49 -3.20
N GLY A 115 -12.47 -0.99 -3.59
CA GLY A 115 -12.88 -2.36 -3.36
C GLY A 115 -14.31 -2.42 -2.86
N ARG A 116 -14.87 -3.61 -2.84
CA ARG A 116 -16.10 -3.87 -2.11
C ARG A 116 -15.73 -4.21 -0.67
N SER A 117 -16.46 -3.66 0.30
CA SER A 117 -16.52 -4.27 1.62
C SER A 117 -17.07 -5.69 1.46
N ASP A 118 -16.82 -6.58 2.42
CA ASP A 118 -17.44 -7.89 2.42
C ASP A 118 -18.99 -7.80 2.48
N ALA A 119 -19.52 -6.65 2.92
CA ALA A 119 -20.93 -6.29 2.84
C ALA A 119 -21.38 -5.79 1.44
N GLY A 120 -20.49 -5.69 0.47
CA GLY A 120 -20.80 -5.29 -0.91
C GLY A 120 -20.83 -3.77 -1.16
N ASP A 121 -20.64 -2.95 -0.13
CA ASP A 121 -20.63 -1.49 -0.23
C ASP A 121 -19.27 -0.96 -0.70
N MET A 122 -19.28 0.07 -1.53
CA MET A 122 -18.08 0.79 -1.93
C MET A 122 -17.56 1.62 -0.75
N CYS A 123 -16.33 1.39 -0.35
CA CYS A 123 -15.77 1.92 0.91
C CYS A 123 -15.45 3.41 0.89
N VAL A 124 -15.30 4.11 -0.10
CA VAL A 124 -15.35 5.56 -0.26
C VAL A 124 -15.99 5.80 -1.62
N SER A 125 -16.94 6.72 -1.72
CA SER A 125 -17.50 6.97 -3.02
C SER A 125 -16.35 7.44 -3.93
N ARG A 126 -16.13 6.70 -5.01
CA ARG A 126 -15.17 7.08 -6.05
C ARG A 126 -15.37 8.51 -6.51
N GLU A 127 -16.59 9.02 -6.41
CA GLU A 127 -16.98 10.37 -6.76
C GLU A 127 -16.39 11.40 -5.80
N GLU A 128 -16.34 11.12 -4.50
CA GLU A 128 -15.65 11.98 -3.52
C GLU A 128 -14.14 12.00 -3.73
N LEU A 129 -13.53 10.84 -4.02
CA LEU A 129 -12.10 10.76 -4.30
C LEU A 129 -11.73 11.48 -5.61
N LEU A 130 -12.61 11.43 -6.61
CA LEU A 130 -12.39 12.06 -7.93
C LEU A 130 -12.79 13.53 -7.95
N HIS A 131 -13.42 14.05 -6.90
CA HIS A 131 -13.58 15.50 -6.80
C HIS A 131 -12.20 16.17 -6.81
N ARG A 132 -12.03 17.23 -7.61
CA ARG A 132 -10.71 17.85 -7.85
C ARG A 132 -9.91 18.12 -6.57
N THR A 133 -10.57 18.64 -5.54
CA THR A 133 -9.97 18.85 -4.21
C THR A 133 -9.65 17.54 -3.50
N GLY A 134 -10.47 16.50 -3.67
CA GLY A 134 -10.27 15.19 -3.06
C GLY A 134 -9.02 14.49 -3.55
N ILE A 135 -8.76 14.49 -4.88
CA ILE A 135 -7.57 13.82 -5.43
C ILE A 135 -6.27 14.54 -5.08
N LEU A 136 -6.26 15.86 -5.01
CA LEU A 136 -5.09 16.62 -4.60
C LEU A 136 -4.80 16.43 -3.11
N GLN A 137 -5.83 16.44 -2.26
CA GLN A 137 -5.68 16.13 -0.84
C GLN A 137 -5.17 14.71 -0.63
N PHE A 138 -5.74 13.74 -1.34
CA PHE A 138 -5.25 12.36 -1.36
C PHE A 138 -3.77 12.30 -1.75
N ALA A 139 -3.39 12.94 -2.87
CA ALA A 139 -2.02 12.95 -3.35
C ALA A 139 -1.07 13.55 -2.31
N VAL A 140 -1.40 14.68 -1.71
CA VAL A 140 -0.57 15.30 -0.67
C VAL A 140 -0.42 14.38 0.54
N GLN A 141 -1.49 13.75 1.03
CA GLN A 141 -1.44 12.90 2.22
C GLN A 141 -0.59 11.65 1.99
N ILE A 142 -0.78 10.95 0.88
CA ILE A 142 0.04 9.77 0.54
C ILE A 142 1.48 10.18 0.22
N GLY A 143 1.67 11.31 -0.47
CA GLY A 143 3.00 11.87 -0.71
C GLY A 143 3.75 12.19 0.58
N GLN A 144 3.09 12.71 1.61
CA GLN A 144 3.67 12.95 2.93
C GLN A 144 4.04 11.64 3.65
N ALA A 145 3.22 10.59 3.53
CA ALA A 145 3.57 9.28 4.06
C ALA A 145 4.86 8.73 3.44
N LEU A 146 4.96 8.82 2.10
CA LEU A 146 6.13 8.38 1.35
C LEU A 146 7.38 9.22 1.66
N ARG A 147 7.22 10.55 1.79
CA ARG A 147 8.32 11.44 2.20
C ARG A 147 8.93 10.98 3.52
N VAL A 148 8.11 10.81 4.55
CA VAL A 148 8.57 10.36 5.86
C VAL A 148 9.22 8.98 5.78
N SER A 149 8.70 8.08 4.96
CA SER A 149 9.29 6.76 4.73
C SER A 149 10.70 6.87 4.13
N HIS A 150 10.84 7.62 3.05
CA HIS A 150 12.11 7.82 2.36
C HIS A 150 13.16 8.53 3.23
N GLU A 151 12.76 9.54 4.02
CA GLU A 151 13.64 10.21 4.99
C GLU A 151 14.18 9.25 6.06
N ASN A 152 13.45 8.19 6.37
CA ASN A 152 13.87 7.14 7.30
C ASN A 152 14.60 5.98 6.60
N GLY A 153 14.89 6.08 5.29
CA GLY A 153 15.56 5.04 4.51
C GLY A 153 14.69 3.81 4.25
N ILE A 154 13.36 3.93 4.40
CA ILE A 154 12.42 2.85 4.16
C ILE A 154 11.70 3.11 2.85
N LEU A 155 11.81 2.19 1.89
CA LEU A 155 11.06 2.20 0.65
C LEU A 155 9.78 1.39 0.83
N HIS A 156 8.73 1.76 0.10
CA HIS A 156 7.45 1.04 0.20
C HIS A 156 7.43 -0.21 -0.66
N GLY A 157 7.81 -0.11 -1.93
CA GLY A 157 7.94 -1.22 -2.88
C GLY A 157 6.65 -1.81 -3.47
N ASP A 158 5.46 -1.51 -2.90
CA ASP A 158 4.16 -2.00 -3.41
C ASP A 158 3.04 -0.96 -3.26
N ILE A 159 3.27 0.24 -3.80
CA ILE A 159 2.29 1.34 -3.75
C ILE A 159 1.15 1.03 -4.72
N LYS A 160 -0.06 0.87 -4.17
CA LYS A 160 -1.28 0.57 -4.91
C LYS A 160 -2.54 0.89 -4.07
N PRO A 161 -3.73 0.98 -4.68
CA PRO A 161 -4.96 1.31 -3.96
C PRO A 161 -5.27 0.35 -2.79
N GLU A 162 -4.93 -0.92 -2.94
CA GLU A 162 -5.23 -1.95 -1.94
C GLU A 162 -4.47 -1.76 -0.63
N ASN A 163 -3.37 -1.00 -0.67
CA ASN A 163 -2.54 -0.67 0.49
C ASN A 163 -2.85 0.72 1.07
N ILE A 164 -3.94 1.35 0.61
CA ILE A 164 -4.37 2.66 1.10
C ILE A 164 -5.75 2.56 1.71
N TYR A 165 -5.92 3.16 2.87
CA TYR A 165 -7.13 3.11 3.66
C TYR A 165 -7.58 4.50 4.08
N TRP A 166 -8.88 4.68 4.25
CA TRP A 166 -9.46 5.84 4.87
C TRP A 166 -9.59 5.62 6.38
N ASN A 167 -8.99 6.47 7.15
CA ASN A 167 -9.16 6.48 8.60
C ASN A 167 -10.27 7.47 8.96
N VAL A 168 -11.43 6.94 9.37
CA VAL A 168 -12.62 7.75 9.69
C VAL A 168 -12.38 8.66 10.88
N GLU A 169 -11.69 8.17 11.92
CA GLU A 169 -11.45 8.94 13.16
C GLU A 169 -10.50 10.12 12.90
N ARG A 170 -9.47 9.91 12.08
CA ARG A 170 -8.48 10.93 11.73
C ARG A 170 -8.87 11.77 10.53
N ASN A 171 -9.92 11.38 9.82
CA ASN A 171 -10.39 12.01 8.59
C ASN A 171 -9.26 12.19 7.56
N CYS A 172 -8.51 11.12 7.32
CA CYS A 172 -7.37 11.13 6.40
C CYS A 172 -7.13 9.78 5.72
N TYR A 173 -6.41 9.83 4.59
CA TYR A 173 -5.88 8.64 3.94
C TYR A 173 -4.60 8.18 4.63
N GLN A 174 -4.45 6.86 4.74
CA GLN A 174 -3.27 6.24 5.33
C GLN A 174 -2.69 5.18 4.41
N LEU A 175 -1.37 5.21 4.26
CA LEU A 175 -0.61 4.19 3.58
C LEU A 175 -0.23 3.08 4.57
N SER A 176 -0.42 1.83 4.18
CA SER A 176 -0.12 0.63 4.95
C SER A 176 0.82 -0.29 4.17
N ASP A 177 1.19 -1.40 4.78
CA ASP A 177 1.96 -2.46 4.13
C ASP A 177 3.34 -2.01 3.63
N PHE A 178 4.11 -1.39 4.53
CA PHE A 178 5.54 -1.15 4.32
C PHE A 178 6.25 -2.51 4.35
N VAL A 179 6.37 -3.12 3.18
CA VAL A 179 6.82 -4.50 3.00
C VAL A 179 8.32 -4.58 2.98
N SER A 180 8.85 -5.68 3.50
CA SER A 180 10.25 -6.00 3.34
C SER A 180 10.61 -6.41 1.92
N TRP A 181 11.84 -6.15 1.60
CA TRP A 181 12.57 -6.52 0.39
C TRP A 181 12.55 -8.01 0.06
N GLU A 182 12.36 -8.86 1.08
CA GLU A 182 12.45 -10.30 0.94
C GLU A 182 11.23 -10.91 0.25
N SER A 183 10.08 -10.25 0.31
CA SER A 183 8.85 -10.77 -0.29
C SER A 183 8.82 -10.76 -1.82
N ARG A 184 9.76 -10.08 -2.48
CA ARG A 184 9.98 -10.06 -3.95
C ARG A 184 8.73 -9.96 -4.83
N SER A 185 7.58 -9.65 -4.24
CA SER A 185 6.33 -9.49 -4.97
C SER A 185 6.10 -8.03 -5.29
N PHE A 186 5.85 -7.74 -6.54
CA PHE A 186 5.40 -6.42 -6.97
C PHE A 186 4.10 -6.57 -7.76
N THR A 187 3.27 -5.56 -7.69
CA THR A 187 2.04 -5.51 -8.48
C THR A 187 2.35 -4.93 -9.85
N ARG A 188 2.37 -5.79 -10.88
CA ARG A 188 2.85 -5.45 -12.24
C ARG A 188 2.33 -4.14 -12.80
N GLY A 189 1.07 -3.79 -12.55
CA GLY A 189 0.47 -2.55 -13.07
C GLY A 189 1.06 -1.28 -12.47
N TYR A 190 1.58 -1.34 -11.26
CA TYR A 190 2.11 -0.18 -10.53
C TYR A 190 3.63 -0.14 -10.48
N ALA A 191 4.30 -1.28 -10.66
CA ALA A 191 5.74 -1.39 -10.55
C ALA A 191 6.47 -0.63 -11.66
N ALA A 192 7.60 -0.03 -11.31
CA ALA A 192 8.46 0.69 -12.24
C ALA A 192 9.07 -0.24 -13.31
N PRO A 193 9.32 0.27 -14.53
CA PRO A 193 9.85 -0.54 -15.63
C PRO A 193 11.14 -1.28 -15.29
N GLU A 194 12.07 -0.63 -14.61
CA GLU A 194 13.34 -1.22 -14.16
C GLU A 194 13.12 -2.39 -13.17
N ILE A 195 12.10 -2.32 -12.35
CA ILE A 195 11.75 -3.40 -11.41
C ILE A 195 11.15 -4.59 -12.16
N ILE A 196 10.27 -4.34 -13.13
CA ILE A 196 9.67 -5.38 -13.96
C ILE A 196 10.75 -6.08 -14.80
N ALA A 197 11.65 -5.32 -15.40
CA ALA A 197 12.74 -5.85 -16.24
C ALA A 197 13.64 -6.80 -15.43
N GLN A 198 14.01 -6.42 -14.22
CA GLN A 198 14.80 -7.26 -13.31
C GLN A 198 14.04 -8.51 -12.84
N GLY A 199 12.72 -8.42 -12.67
CA GLY A 199 11.86 -9.53 -12.27
C GLY A 199 11.63 -10.57 -13.36
N ILE A 200 11.80 -10.19 -14.64
CA ILE A 200 11.66 -11.08 -15.79
C ILE A 200 12.97 -11.86 -16.05
N CYS A 201 14.12 -11.25 -15.75
CA CYS A 201 15.41 -11.92 -15.79
C CYS A 201 15.62 -12.70 -14.49
N VAL A 202 15.12 -13.94 -14.47
CA VAL A 202 15.31 -14.88 -13.36
C VAL A 202 16.73 -15.46 -13.44
N ASP A 203 17.73 -14.63 -13.22
CA ASP A 203 19.06 -15.14 -12.89
C ASP A 203 19.33 -14.89 -11.42
N THR A 204 19.47 -15.97 -10.70
CA THR A 204 19.51 -16.04 -9.24
C THR A 204 20.76 -15.43 -8.61
N ALA A 205 21.64 -14.83 -9.39
CA ALA A 205 22.94 -14.33 -8.95
C ALA A 205 22.94 -12.84 -8.53
N SER A 206 21.98 -12.01 -8.94
CA SER A 206 21.92 -10.61 -8.54
C SER A 206 20.93 -10.38 -7.40
N LYS A 207 21.42 -10.47 -6.18
CA LYS A 207 20.67 -10.26 -4.92
C LYS A 207 20.25 -8.81 -4.67
N GLU A 208 20.65 -7.88 -5.49
CA GLU A 208 20.34 -6.46 -5.33
C GLU A 208 19.37 -6.02 -6.43
N ARG A 209 18.09 -6.27 -6.20
CA ARG A 209 17.08 -5.56 -6.99
C ARG A 209 17.12 -4.11 -6.57
N GLY A 210 17.47 -3.25 -7.49
CA GLY A 210 17.63 -1.84 -7.25
C GLY A 210 16.34 -1.07 -7.06
N TYR A 211 15.51 -1.46 -6.08
CA TYR A 211 14.45 -0.58 -5.61
C TYR A 211 15.07 0.70 -5.11
N THR A 212 14.52 1.80 -5.52
CA THR A 212 14.98 3.13 -5.17
C THR A 212 13.80 4.03 -4.84
N VAL A 213 14.06 5.19 -4.30
CA VAL A 213 13.06 6.25 -4.14
C VAL A 213 12.34 6.52 -5.46
N THR A 214 13.06 6.51 -6.59
CA THR A 214 12.46 6.76 -7.92
C THR A 214 11.56 5.63 -8.40
N SER A 215 11.72 4.39 -7.91
CA SER A 215 10.78 3.30 -8.17
C SER A 215 9.46 3.50 -7.42
N ASP A 216 9.50 3.93 -6.17
CA ASP A 216 8.30 4.30 -5.41
C ASP A 216 7.60 5.51 -6.03
N ILE A 217 8.36 6.51 -6.50
CA ILE A 217 7.83 7.69 -7.20
C ILE A 217 7.06 7.27 -8.46
N TYR A 218 7.59 6.32 -9.23
CA TYR A 218 6.87 5.78 -10.39
C TYR A 218 5.55 5.11 -9.98
N SER A 219 5.59 4.24 -8.97
CA SER A 219 4.41 3.54 -8.48
C SER A 219 3.35 4.51 -7.93
N TYR A 220 3.79 5.58 -7.27
CA TYR A 220 2.92 6.66 -6.80
C TYR A 220 2.30 7.45 -7.97
N GLY A 221 3.07 7.80 -8.99
CA GLY A 221 2.55 8.43 -10.21
C GLY A 221 1.53 7.55 -10.92
N MET A 222 1.79 6.25 -11.01
CA MET A 222 0.85 5.28 -11.59
C MET A 222 -0.43 5.14 -10.78
N LEU A 223 -0.34 5.18 -9.45
CA LEU A 223 -1.49 5.20 -8.57
C LEU A 223 -2.40 6.41 -8.88
N LEU A 224 -1.84 7.61 -8.93
CA LEU A 224 -2.59 8.83 -9.26
C LEU A 224 -3.20 8.75 -10.66
N TYR A 225 -2.43 8.25 -11.63
CA TYR A 225 -2.93 8.04 -12.98
C TYR A 225 -4.18 7.14 -13.01
N VAL A 226 -4.10 5.97 -12.39
CA VAL A 226 -5.18 4.97 -12.40
C VAL A 226 -6.44 5.52 -11.73
N LEU A 227 -6.28 6.24 -10.60
CA LEU A 227 -7.40 6.89 -9.90
C LEU A 227 -8.10 7.92 -10.80
N LEU A 228 -7.33 8.80 -11.45
CA LEU A 228 -7.86 9.83 -12.36
C LEU A 228 -8.40 9.24 -13.66
N ASN A 229 -7.85 8.12 -14.13
CA ASN A 229 -8.22 7.47 -15.38
C ASN A 229 -9.31 6.40 -15.23
N ARG A 230 -10.24 6.59 -14.30
CA ARG A 230 -11.37 5.67 -14.07
C ARG A 230 -10.93 4.23 -13.77
N LEU A 231 -9.88 4.06 -12.98
CA LEU A 231 -9.27 2.77 -12.63
C LEU A 231 -8.72 1.98 -13.83
N ARG A 232 -8.30 2.68 -14.88
CA ARG A 232 -7.70 2.08 -16.06
C ARG A 232 -6.24 2.46 -16.17
N PHE A 233 -5.41 1.49 -16.43
CA PHE A 233 -4.01 1.70 -16.78
C PHE A 233 -3.87 2.37 -18.15
N PRO A 234 -2.75 3.05 -18.42
CA PRO A 234 -2.49 3.63 -19.73
C PRO A 234 -2.42 2.52 -20.78
N GLY A 235 -3.31 2.52 -21.77
CA GLY A 235 -3.38 1.67 -22.96
C GLY A 235 -2.91 0.23 -22.77
N THR A 236 -3.84 -0.70 -22.46
CA THR A 236 -3.50 -2.05 -21.98
C THR A 236 -2.56 -2.87 -22.85
N GLU A 237 -2.68 -2.80 -24.19
CA GLU A 237 -1.81 -3.58 -25.09
C GLU A 237 -0.49 -2.87 -25.40
N GLY A 238 -0.53 -1.57 -25.67
CA GLY A 238 0.66 -0.79 -25.99
C GLY A 238 1.59 -0.60 -24.80
N TYR A 239 1.06 -0.35 -23.60
CA TYR A 239 1.85 -0.10 -22.40
C TYR A 239 2.66 -1.32 -21.97
N TYR A 240 2.04 -2.51 -21.90
CA TYR A 240 2.76 -3.73 -21.55
C TYR A 240 3.70 -4.23 -22.63
N SER A 241 3.41 -3.94 -23.91
CA SER A 241 4.30 -4.24 -25.00
C SER A 241 5.53 -3.33 -25.01
N SER A 242 5.33 -2.03 -24.76
CA SER A 242 6.44 -1.08 -24.65
C SER A 242 7.28 -1.31 -23.39
N MET A 243 6.69 -1.71 -22.27
CA MET A 243 7.45 -2.17 -21.08
C MET A 243 8.37 -3.35 -21.38
N ARG A 244 7.98 -4.24 -22.28
CA ARG A 244 8.81 -5.38 -22.69
C ARG A 244 9.96 -5.00 -23.63
N GLN A 245 9.78 -3.94 -24.41
CA GLN A 245 10.70 -3.56 -25.48
C GLN A 245 11.46 -2.27 -25.23
N TYR A 246 11.22 -1.59 -24.10
CA TYR A 246 11.76 -0.27 -23.79
C TYR A 246 11.60 0.68 -24.99
N ASP A 247 10.43 1.28 -25.12
CA ASP A 247 10.16 2.30 -26.13
C ASP A 247 10.38 3.70 -25.52
N PRO A 248 11.53 4.34 -25.73
CA PRO A 248 11.82 5.66 -25.19
C PRO A 248 10.94 6.78 -25.79
N GLU A 249 10.23 6.50 -26.88
CA GLU A 249 9.33 7.45 -27.54
C GLU A 249 7.87 7.30 -27.04
N TYR A 250 7.62 6.33 -26.16
CA TYR A 250 6.29 6.14 -25.62
C TYR A 250 5.81 7.36 -24.83
N VAL A 251 4.80 8.02 -25.36
CA VAL A 251 4.16 9.16 -24.67
C VAL A 251 3.09 8.65 -23.74
N PHE A 252 3.32 8.83 -22.45
CA PHE A 252 2.36 8.49 -21.42
C PHE A 252 1.06 9.29 -21.62
N PRO A 253 -0.12 8.67 -21.85
CA PRO A 253 -1.35 9.38 -22.15
C PRO A 253 -1.80 10.26 -20.96
N ALA A 254 -2.58 11.29 -21.24
CA ALA A 254 -3.19 12.09 -20.17
C ALA A 254 -4.32 11.29 -19.49
N PRO A 255 -4.44 11.31 -18.15
CA PRO A 255 -5.60 10.75 -17.47
C PRO A 255 -6.87 11.56 -17.78
N VAL A 256 -8.02 10.89 -17.82
CA VAL A 256 -9.30 11.48 -18.28
C VAL A 256 -9.76 12.67 -17.42
N ASN A 257 -9.50 12.61 -16.10
CA ASN A 257 -9.99 13.60 -15.11
C ASN A 257 -8.83 14.42 -14.51
N SER A 258 -7.87 14.85 -15.32
CA SER A 258 -6.69 15.57 -14.84
C SER A 258 -6.59 16.97 -15.46
N THR A 259 -6.06 17.91 -14.72
CA THR A 259 -5.60 19.20 -15.27
C THR A 259 -4.29 19.01 -16.04
N GLU A 260 -3.93 19.98 -16.88
CA GLU A 260 -2.66 19.92 -17.62
C GLU A 260 -1.46 19.87 -16.65
N MET A 261 -1.49 20.66 -15.58
CA MET A 261 -0.42 20.71 -14.60
C MET A 261 -0.25 19.37 -13.86
N LEU A 262 -1.34 18.80 -13.36
CA LEU A 262 -1.31 17.50 -12.69
C LEU A 262 -0.90 16.38 -13.66
N THR A 263 -1.37 16.42 -14.90
CA THR A 263 -0.94 15.52 -15.97
C THR A 263 0.57 15.57 -16.20
N ARG A 264 1.14 16.80 -16.24
CA ARG A 264 2.59 16.99 -16.39
C ARG A 264 3.38 16.40 -15.23
N SER A 265 2.91 16.63 -13.99
CA SER A 265 3.55 16.06 -12.81
C SER A 265 3.46 14.51 -12.81
N ILE A 266 2.31 13.92 -13.17
CA ILE A 266 2.15 12.47 -13.29
C ILE A 266 3.09 11.90 -14.37
N ARG A 267 3.17 12.53 -15.53
CA ARG A 267 4.08 12.10 -16.60
C ARG A 267 5.53 12.10 -16.13
N LYS A 268 5.95 13.17 -15.43
CA LYS A 268 7.31 13.23 -14.87
C LYS A 268 7.57 12.15 -13.82
N MET A 269 6.59 11.81 -12.97
CA MET A 269 6.72 10.67 -12.05
C MET A 269 6.85 9.34 -12.79
N CYS A 270 6.16 9.18 -13.91
CA CYS A 270 6.10 7.94 -14.71
C CYS A 270 7.09 7.89 -15.88
N GLU A 271 8.11 8.73 -15.89
CA GLU A 271 9.18 8.65 -16.89
C GLU A 271 9.86 7.26 -16.86
N TRP A 272 10.22 6.76 -18.05
CA TRP A 272 10.91 5.46 -18.16
C TRP A 272 12.25 5.47 -17.48
N ASP A 273 13.01 6.52 -17.76
CA ASP A 273 14.33 6.74 -17.20
C ASP A 273 14.19 7.25 -15.76
N PRO A 274 14.65 6.49 -14.76
CA PRO A 274 14.58 6.92 -13.36
C PRO A 274 15.25 8.28 -13.09
N GLU A 275 16.27 8.63 -13.87
CA GLU A 275 17.00 9.90 -13.70
C GLU A 275 16.17 11.11 -14.16
N LYS A 276 15.17 10.91 -15.03
CA LYS A 276 14.27 11.96 -15.51
C LYS A 276 13.05 12.16 -14.60
N ARG A 277 12.81 11.25 -13.67
CA ARG A 277 11.74 11.39 -12.66
C ARG A 277 12.07 12.49 -11.64
N TYR A 278 11.12 12.80 -10.80
CA TYR A 278 11.44 13.46 -9.54
C TYR A 278 12.42 12.57 -8.75
N GLN A 279 13.33 13.19 -8.02
CA GLN A 279 14.33 12.44 -7.23
C GLN A 279 13.93 12.34 -5.76
N THR A 280 13.03 13.21 -5.30
CA THR A 280 12.53 13.21 -3.92
C THR A 280 11.02 13.46 -3.88
N MET A 281 10.40 13.07 -2.78
CA MET A 281 8.98 13.39 -2.54
C MET A 281 8.74 14.87 -2.25
N GLU A 282 9.75 15.60 -1.75
CA GLU A 282 9.69 17.05 -1.55
C GLU A 282 9.44 17.79 -2.85
N GLU A 283 10.12 17.42 -3.94
CA GLU A 283 9.91 18.02 -5.25
C GLU A 283 8.46 17.84 -5.74
N ILE A 284 7.91 16.64 -5.54
CA ILE A 284 6.53 16.33 -5.91
C ILE A 284 5.54 17.12 -5.06
N LEU A 285 5.75 17.16 -3.75
CA LEU A 285 4.87 17.88 -2.82
C LEU A 285 4.87 19.37 -3.09
N ALA A 286 6.01 19.96 -3.47
CA ALA A 286 6.11 21.37 -3.88
C ALA A 286 5.32 21.64 -5.17
N ASP A 287 5.35 20.73 -6.15
CA ASP A 287 4.55 20.85 -7.37
C ASP A 287 3.05 20.68 -7.08
N LEU A 288 2.65 19.72 -6.22
CA LEU A 288 1.25 19.56 -5.82
C LEU A 288 0.71 20.78 -5.07
N ASP A 289 1.51 21.39 -4.19
CA ASP A 289 1.15 22.62 -3.48
C ASP A 289 0.94 23.79 -4.46
N ARG A 290 1.78 23.91 -5.48
CA ARG A 290 1.61 24.90 -6.55
C ARG A 290 0.31 24.68 -7.32
N ILE A 291 0.02 23.44 -7.71
CA ILE A 291 -1.22 23.08 -8.41
C ILE A 291 -2.45 23.42 -7.57
N MET A 292 -2.42 23.12 -6.27
CA MET A 292 -3.53 23.45 -5.36
C MET A 292 -3.79 24.96 -5.26
N ARG A 293 -2.73 25.78 -5.24
CA ARG A 293 -2.86 27.25 -5.19
C ARG A 293 -3.44 27.83 -6.48
N GLU A 294 -3.02 27.33 -7.63
CA GLU A 294 -3.51 27.80 -8.93
C GLU A 294 -4.95 27.35 -9.21
N ASP A 295 -5.35 26.19 -8.67
CA ASP A 295 -6.72 25.69 -8.79
C ASP A 295 -7.72 26.42 -7.88
N CYS A 296 -7.25 27.20 -6.89
CA CYS A 296 -8.08 28.03 -6.01
C CYS A 296 -8.31 29.46 -6.56
N LEU A 297 -7.67 29.85 -7.66
CA LEU A 297 -7.85 31.13 -8.35
C LEU A 297 -8.76 30.95 -9.56
#